data_9170fc83b81777bede03410e1ebf945a
#
_entry.id   9170fc83b81777bede03410e1ebf945a
#
_cell.length_a   1.000
_cell.length_b   1.000
_cell.length_c   1.000
_cell.angle_alpha   90.00
_cell.angle_beta   90.00
_cell.angle_gamma   90.00
#
_symmetry.space_group_name_H-M   'P 1'
#
loop_
_entity.id
_entity.type
_entity.pdbx_description
1 polymer ?
#
loop_
_entity_poly.entity_id
_entity_poly.type
_entity_poly.pdbx_seq_one_letter_code
_entity_poly.pdbx_strand_id
1 'polypeptide(L)'
;MLAIQLGVILFAARMGNLLFTALRLPSVLGELCAGMAIGPFALGRLWAGWIFQAAGTPVGVTPELYGLCTVASIVLLFLVGAETDLRMFMRYSAVGSLVGIGGVAVSYFTGAGVGVWLMGLSWSDPTAILMGVMSTATSVSITARILSERRKLDSQEGVTILAGAVIDDVLGIILLAIGMGMIAAGDAGGGISWRQIGGIAARSFGFWLGGTMVAVLSSRKVARLLKRCGSHGEVAVLTLGLALVVGGCFEQAHLAMIIGAYVTGLAFSRTEMGLMIQ
;
A
#
# COMPACT_ATOMS: atom_id res chain seq x y z
N MET A 1 16.97 -20.81 7.64
CA MET A 1 15.93 -20.14 8.46
C MET A 1 14.75 -19.66 7.63
N LEU A 2 14.93 -18.96 6.53
CA LEU A 2 13.84 -18.39 5.70
C LEU A 2 12.77 -19.42 5.29
N ALA A 3 13.18 -20.63 4.85
CA ALA A 3 12.24 -21.68 4.44
C ALA A 3 11.31 -22.14 5.60
N ILE A 4 11.86 -22.22 6.84
CA ILE A 4 11.06 -22.57 8.02
C ILE A 4 10.08 -21.43 8.34
N GLN A 5 10.54 -20.17 8.30
CA GLN A 5 9.70 -18.99 8.49
C GLN A 5 8.53 -18.97 7.51
N LEU A 6 8.82 -19.18 6.22
CA LEU A 6 7.79 -19.25 5.18
C LEU A 6 6.82 -20.41 5.40
N GLY A 7 7.33 -21.60 5.76
CA GLY A 7 6.48 -22.76 6.04
C GLY A 7 5.51 -22.48 7.19
N VAL A 8 6.01 -21.90 8.30
CA VAL A 8 5.17 -21.54 9.46
C VAL A 8 4.16 -20.46 9.09
N ILE A 9 4.57 -19.41 8.37
CA ILE A 9 3.68 -18.33 7.93
C ILE A 9 2.56 -18.88 7.04
N LEU A 10 2.91 -19.67 6.01
CA LEU A 10 1.91 -20.23 5.09
C LEU A 10 0.93 -21.15 5.79
N PHE A 11 1.42 -22.00 6.71
CA PHE A 11 0.57 -22.88 7.50
C PHE A 11 -0.37 -22.08 8.42
N ALA A 12 0.17 -21.13 9.18
CA ALA A 12 -0.63 -20.31 10.09
C ALA A 12 -1.64 -19.43 9.34
N ALA A 13 -1.23 -18.81 8.24
CA ALA A 13 -2.13 -18.02 7.38
C ALA A 13 -3.27 -18.88 6.85
N ARG A 14 -2.97 -20.11 6.38
CA ARG A 14 -4.01 -21.02 5.88
C ARG A 14 -4.97 -21.47 6.98
N MET A 15 -4.47 -21.74 8.17
CA MET A 15 -5.32 -22.09 9.32
C MET A 15 -6.22 -20.91 9.72
N GLY A 16 -5.67 -19.70 9.78
CA GLY A 16 -6.46 -18.47 10.02
C GLY A 16 -7.53 -18.25 8.98
N ASN A 17 -7.18 -18.42 7.71
CA ASN A 17 -8.10 -18.32 6.57
C ASN A 17 -9.29 -19.31 6.73
N LEU A 18 -9.02 -20.58 7.00
CA LEU A 18 -10.05 -21.60 7.20
C LEU A 18 -10.97 -21.27 8.38
N LEU A 19 -10.38 -20.83 9.50
CA LEU A 19 -11.13 -20.46 10.70
C LEU A 19 -12.10 -19.30 10.42
N PHE A 20 -11.62 -18.22 9.78
CA PHE A 20 -12.45 -17.06 9.50
C PHE A 20 -13.50 -17.34 8.42
N THR A 21 -13.17 -18.16 7.43
CA THR A 21 -14.15 -18.63 6.45
C THR A 21 -15.26 -19.44 7.13
N ALA A 22 -14.94 -20.31 8.07
CA ALA A 22 -15.94 -21.05 8.87
C ALA A 22 -16.82 -20.11 9.71
N LEU A 23 -16.26 -18.97 10.17
CA LEU A 23 -17.00 -17.93 10.89
C LEU A 23 -17.76 -16.97 9.95
N ARG A 24 -17.75 -17.20 8.62
CA ARG A 24 -18.34 -16.34 7.59
C ARG A 24 -17.75 -14.92 7.55
N LEU A 25 -16.52 -14.77 8.03
CA LEU A 25 -15.74 -13.53 7.94
C LEU A 25 -14.84 -13.55 6.70
N PRO A 26 -14.37 -12.38 6.22
CA PRO A 26 -13.40 -12.34 5.12
C PRO A 26 -12.14 -13.14 5.46
N SER A 27 -11.73 -14.01 4.54
CA SER A 27 -10.62 -14.97 4.76
C SER A 27 -9.30 -14.26 5.04
N VAL A 28 -9.06 -13.11 4.42
CA VAL A 28 -7.86 -12.30 4.61
C VAL A 28 -7.69 -11.80 6.05
N LEU A 29 -8.78 -11.53 6.77
CA LEU A 29 -8.70 -11.14 8.18
C LEU A 29 -8.12 -12.27 9.03
N GLY A 30 -8.46 -13.52 8.70
CA GLY A 30 -7.89 -14.69 9.36
C GLY A 30 -6.38 -14.83 9.12
N GLU A 31 -5.93 -14.56 7.89
CA GLU A 31 -4.51 -14.54 7.54
C GLU A 31 -3.74 -13.47 8.32
N LEU A 32 -4.32 -12.26 8.43
CA LEU A 32 -3.74 -11.15 9.19
C LEU A 32 -3.70 -11.44 10.70
N CYS A 33 -4.80 -11.95 11.28
CA CYS A 33 -4.84 -12.32 12.69
C CYS A 33 -3.83 -13.43 13.01
N ALA A 34 -3.70 -14.43 12.13
CA ALA A 34 -2.69 -15.47 12.27
C ALA A 34 -1.27 -14.88 12.22
N GLY A 35 -0.99 -13.96 11.27
CA GLY A 35 0.29 -13.27 11.19
C GLY A 35 0.62 -12.44 12.43
N MET A 36 -0.35 -11.71 12.98
CA MET A 36 -0.19 -10.99 14.25
C MET A 36 0.07 -11.95 15.42
N ALA A 37 -0.66 -13.07 15.48
CA ALA A 37 -0.52 -14.04 16.56
C ALA A 37 0.87 -14.72 16.59
N ILE A 38 1.41 -15.10 15.43
CA ILE A 38 2.75 -15.71 15.33
C ILE A 38 3.87 -14.67 15.27
N GLY A 39 3.53 -13.39 15.13
CA GLY A 39 4.49 -12.30 14.97
C GLY A 39 5.36 -12.07 16.21
N PRO A 40 6.49 -11.34 16.07
CA PRO A 40 7.50 -11.15 17.11
C PRO A 40 6.99 -10.40 18.33
N PHE A 41 5.88 -9.67 18.22
CA PHE A 41 5.28 -8.88 19.30
C PHE A 41 4.14 -9.61 20.05
N ALA A 42 3.78 -10.83 19.63
CA ALA A 42 2.75 -11.66 20.26
C ALA A 42 3.31 -13.03 20.67
N LEU A 43 2.66 -14.14 20.29
CA LEU A 43 3.08 -15.51 20.63
C LEU A 43 4.47 -15.87 20.07
N GLY A 44 4.88 -15.25 18.97
CA GLY A 44 6.21 -15.46 18.39
C GLY A 44 7.35 -15.10 19.34
N ARG A 45 7.15 -14.15 20.26
CA ARG A 45 8.11 -13.83 21.31
C ARG A 45 8.24 -14.94 22.37
N LEU A 46 7.15 -15.63 22.65
CA LEU A 46 7.11 -16.66 23.71
C LEU A 46 7.56 -18.02 23.19
N TRP A 47 7.15 -18.40 21.97
CA TRP A 47 7.33 -19.75 21.44
C TRP A 47 8.36 -19.85 20.31
N ALA A 48 8.48 -18.83 19.50
CA ALA A 48 9.29 -18.86 18.29
C ALA A 48 10.33 -17.73 18.24
N GLY A 49 10.76 -17.25 19.39
CA GLY A 49 11.74 -16.15 19.47
C GLY A 49 13.01 -16.38 18.67
N TRP A 50 13.40 -17.63 18.42
CA TRP A 50 14.51 -18.00 17.57
C TRP A 50 14.16 -18.01 16.07
N ILE A 51 12.85 -18.08 15.70
CA ILE A 51 12.40 -18.12 14.29
C ILE A 51 12.17 -16.70 13.75
N PHE A 52 11.49 -15.82 14.51
CA PHE A 52 11.04 -14.51 14.02
C PHE A 52 11.81 -13.31 14.58
N GLN A 53 12.65 -13.51 15.61
CA GLN A 53 13.48 -12.43 16.12
C GLN A 53 14.68 -12.16 15.23
N ALA A 54 14.69 -10.99 14.59
CA ALA A 54 15.92 -10.37 14.12
C ALA A 54 16.32 -9.31 15.17
N ALA A 55 17.26 -9.65 16.03
CA ALA A 55 17.82 -8.71 16.99
C ALA A 55 18.32 -7.45 16.24
N GLY A 56 17.80 -6.28 16.63
CA GLY A 56 18.25 -5.00 16.09
C GLY A 56 17.48 -4.48 14.86
N THR A 57 16.44 -5.14 14.39
CA THR A 57 15.60 -4.57 13.33
C THR A 57 14.36 -3.89 13.92
N PRO A 58 13.97 -2.67 13.42
CA PRO A 58 12.81 -1.94 13.95
C PRO A 58 11.50 -2.70 13.80
N VAL A 59 11.42 -3.61 12.83
CA VAL A 59 10.20 -4.36 12.48
C VAL A 59 10.17 -5.76 13.11
N GLY A 60 11.26 -6.21 13.76
CA GLY A 60 11.34 -7.51 14.43
C GLY A 60 11.33 -8.72 13.49
N VAL A 61 11.58 -8.53 12.18
CA VAL A 61 11.67 -9.60 11.18
C VAL A 61 13.01 -9.53 10.44
N THR A 62 13.45 -10.67 9.88
CA THR A 62 14.70 -10.70 9.12
C THR A 62 14.60 -9.90 7.82
N PRO A 63 15.69 -9.25 7.36
CA PRO A 63 15.69 -8.49 6.11
C PRO A 63 15.24 -9.31 4.89
N GLU A 64 15.58 -10.59 4.85
CA GLU A 64 15.19 -11.50 3.78
C GLU A 64 13.68 -11.73 3.75
N LEU A 65 13.06 -11.93 4.93
CA LEU A 65 11.62 -12.09 5.05
C LEU A 65 10.90 -10.78 4.68
N TYR A 66 11.40 -9.64 5.13
CA TYR A 66 10.87 -8.33 4.77
C TYR A 66 10.93 -8.11 3.25
N GLY A 67 12.07 -8.39 2.61
CA GLY A 67 12.23 -8.28 1.16
C GLY A 67 11.24 -9.16 0.39
N LEU A 68 11.03 -10.40 0.84
CA LEU A 68 10.06 -11.31 0.22
C LEU A 68 8.61 -10.81 0.37
N CYS A 69 8.24 -10.31 1.54
CA CYS A 69 6.91 -9.70 1.76
C CYS A 69 6.71 -8.48 0.87
N THR A 70 7.74 -7.66 0.68
CA THR A 70 7.70 -6.51 -0.23
C THR A 70 7.45 -6.94 -1.67
N VAL A 71 8.19 -7.94 -2.17
CA VAL A 71 7.97 -8.48 -3.52
C VAL A 71 6.56 -9.06 -3.65
N ALA A 72 6.10 -9.83 -2.66
CA ALA A 72 4.74 -10.39 -2.66
C ALA A 72 3.66 -9.29 -2.72
N SER A 73 3.85 -8.19 -2.00
CA SER A 73 2.93 -7.03 -2.02
C SER A 73 2.92 -6.35 -3.40
N ILE A 74 4.08 -6.19 -4.03
CA ILE A 74 4.19 -5.64 -5.39
C ILE A 74 3.44 -6.53 -6.39
N VAL A 75 3.63 -7.85 -6.33
CA VAL A 75 2.92 -8.82 -7.20
C VAL A 75 1.41 -8.71 -7.00
N LEU A 76 0.95 -8.68 -5.74
CA LEU A 76 -0.47 -8.57 -5.40
C LEU A 76 -1.08 -7.31 -6.01
N LEU A 77 -0.47 -6.15 -5.79
CA LEU A 77 -1.01 -4.87 -6.27
C LEU A 77 -0.91 -4.74 -7.79
N PHE A 78 0.11 -5.32 -8.41
CA PHE A 78 0.20 -5.41 -9.86
C PHE A 78 -0.97 -6.21 -10.46
N LEU A 79 -1.31 -7.37 -9.88
CA LEU A 79 -2.45 -8.19 -10.31
C LEU A 79 -3.77 -7.44 -10.14
N VAL A 80 -3.99 -6.82 -8.97
CA VAL A 80 -5.18 -5.98 -8.72
C VAL A 80 -5.29 -4.84 -9.73
N GLY A 81 -4.17 -4.18 -10.04
CA GLY A 81 -4.13 -3.14 -11.06
C GLY A 81 -4.51 -3.68 -12.44
N ALA A 82 -4.02 -4.88 -12.80
CA ALA A 82 -4.32 -5.53 -14.09
C ALA A 82 -5.80 -5.96 -14.20
N GLU A 83 -6.43 -6.33 -13.09
CA GLU A 83 -7.86 -6.65 -13.00
C GLU A 83 -8.77 -5.41 -13.01
N THR A 84 -8.25 -4.22 -12.68
CA THR A 84 -9.04 -2.99 -12.57
C THR A 84 -9.31 -2.36 -13.95
N ASP A 85 -10.56 -2.03 -14.28
CA ASP A 85 -10.89 -1.30 -15.52
C ASP A 85 -10.45 0.16 -15.45
N LEU A 86 -9.45 0.51 -16.27
CA LEU A 86 -8.92 1.88 -16.37
C LEU A 86 -9.99 2.93 -16.75
N ARG A 87 -11.02 2.57 -17.55
CA ARG A 87 -12.08 3.52 -17.89
C ARG A 87 -12.93 3.88 -16.69
N MET A 88 -13.30 2.86 -15.93
CA MET A 88 -14.05 3.04 -14.70
C MET A 88 -13.21 3.81 -13.67
N PHE A 89 -11.93 3.45 -13.52
CA PHE A 89 -11.01 4.16 -12.65
C PHE A 89 -10.96 5.66 -12.99
N MET A 90 -10.75 6.03 -14.25
CA MET A 90 -10.73 7.43 -14.67
C MET A 90 -12.08 8.14 -14.50
N ARG A 91 -13.19 7.42 -14.70
CA ARG A 91 -14.55 7.97 -14.54
C ARG A 91 -14.85 8.31 -13.08
N TYR A 92 -14.44 7.45 -12.15
CA TYR A 92 -14.74 7.59 -10.72
C TYR A 92 -13.60 8.20 -9.91
N SER A 93 -12.47 8.56 -10.53
CA SER A 93 -11.31 9.14 -9.84
C SER A 93 -11.64 10.44 -9.11
N ALA A 94 -12.53 11.30 -9.65
CA ALA A 94 -12.93 12.54 -8.98
C ALA A 94 -13.72 12.24 -7.68
N VAL A 95 -14.64 11.28 -7.73
CA VAL A 95 -15.40 10.85 -6.54
C VAL A 95 -14.46 10.14 -5.56
N GLY A 96 -13.59 9.27 -6.06
CA GLY A 96 -12.57 8.61 -5.25
C GLY A 96 -11.63 9.60 -4.56
N SER A 97 -11.22 10.68 -5.26
CA SER A 97 -10.41 11.75 -4.65
C SER A 97 -11.15 12.45 -3.51
N LEU A 98 -12.43 12.75 -3.68
CA LEU A 98 -13.24 13.37 -2.63
C LEU A 98 -13.40 12.45 -1.43
N VAL A 99 -13.62 11.15 -1.67
CA VAL A 99 -13.69 10.12 -0.62
C VAL A 99 -12.35 9.99 0.09
N GLY A 100 -11.22 9.94 -0.63
CA GLY A 100 -9.88 9.88 -0.05
C GLY A 100 -9.57 11.10 0.82
N ILE A 101 -9.81 12.32 0.32
CA ILE A 101 -9.60 13.55 1.09
C ILE A 101 -10.47 13.58 2.35
N GLY A 102 -11.75 13.22 2.23
CA GLY A 102 -12.65 13.16 3.36
C GLY A 102 -12.23 12.10 4.39
N GLY A 103 -11.81 10.92 3.92
CA GLY A 103 -11.29 9.83 4.73
C GLY A 103 -10.06 10.25 5.53
N VAL A 104 -9.06 10.84 4.85
CA VAL A 104 -7.84 11.37 5.49
C VAL A 104 -8.18 12.41 6.56
N ALA A 105 -9.04 13.38 6.24
CA ALA A 105 -9.41 14.42 7.20
C ALA A 105 -10.09 13.82 8.45
N VAL A 106 -11.09 12.97 8.28
CA VAL A 106 -11.79 12.33 9.40
C VAL A 106 -10.85 11.46 10.22
N SER A 107 -10.03 10.63 9.58
CA SER A 107 -9.06 9.76 10.25
C SER A 107 -8.04 10.56 11.05
N TYR A 108 -7.50 11.64 10.46
CA TYR A 108 -6.54 12.51 11.14
C TYR A 108 -7.13 13.13 12.40
N PHE A 109 -8.29 13.78 12.29
CA PHE A 109 -8.91 14.44 13.44
C PHE A 109 -9.39 13.43 14.51
N THR A 110 -9.81 12.24 14.10
CA THR A 110 -10.17 11.18 15.05
C THR A 110 -8.94 10.67 15.79
N GLY A 111 -7.84 10.38 15.07
CA GLY A 111 -6.60 9.90 15.68
C GLY A 111 -5.95 10.94 16.60
N ALA A 112 -5.84 12.19 16.15
CA ALA A 112 -5.36 13.29 16.98
C ALA A 112 -6.28 13.54 18.18
N GLY A 113 -7.60 13.46 17.98
CA GLY A 113 -8.60 13.61 19.03
C GLY A 113 -8.48 12.56 20.13
N VAL A 114 -8.12 11.33 19.81
CA VAL A 114 -7.79 10.30 20.81
C VAL A 114 -6.65 10.76 21.72
N GLY A 115 -5.57 11.31 21.16
CA GLY A 115 -4.48 11.88 21.94
C GLY A 115 -4.92 13.04 22.84
N VAL A 116 -5.72 13.95 22.28
CA VAL A 116 -6.18 15.14 23.02
C VAL A 116 -7.16 14.76 24.15
N TRP A 117 -8.17 13.94 23.85
CA TRP A 117 -9.25 13.66 24.82
C TRP A 117 -8.93 12.55 25.81
N LEU A 118 -8.18 11.52 25.42
CA LEU A 118 -7.84 10.40 26.31
C LEU A 118 -6.52 10.59 27.04
N MET A 119 -5.55 11.26 26.41
CA MET A 119 -4.21 11.46 26.99
C MET A 119 -4.01 12.88 27.54
N GLY A 120 -4.99 13.79 27.36
CA GLY A 120 -4.91 15.16 27.83
C GLY A 120 -3.89 16.03 27.08
N LEU A 121 -3.53 15.65 25.85
CA LEU A 121 -2.55 16.36 25.02
C LEU A 121 -3.17 17.63 24.39
N SER A 122 -2.33 18.58 24.02
CA SER A 122 -2.76 19.70 23.17
C SER A 122 -2.87 19.26 21.71
N TRP A 123 -3.73 19.91 20.92
CA TRP A 123 -3.79 19.73 19.46
C TRP A 123 -2.47 20.03 18.74
N SER A 124 -1.62 20.87 19.35
CA SER A 124 -0.29 21.21 18.84
C SER A 124 0.81 20.28 19.37
N ASP A 125 0.47 19.29 20.20
CA ASP A 125 1.44 18.35 20.73
C ASP A 125 1.95 17.44 19.63
N PRO A 126 3.28 17.27 19.51
CA PRO A 126 3.87 16.35 18.52
C PRO A 126 3.28 14.95 18.54
N THR A 127 2.98 14.42 19.73
CA THR A 127 2.38 13.09 19.89
C THR A 127 0.97 13.04 19.31
N ALA A 128 0.13 14.05 19.57
CA ALA A 128 -1.23 14.12 19.03
C ALA A 128 -1.20 14.26 17.50
N ILE A 129 -0.30 15.08 16.95
CA ILE A 129 -0.10 15.23 15.51
C ILE A 129 0.30 13.90 14.89
N LEU A 130 1.28 13.18 15.45
CA LEU A 130 1.72 11.89 14.94
C LEU A 130 0.62 10.82 15.04
N MET A 131 -0.18 10.81 16.11
CA MET A 131 -1.33 9.91 16.22
C MET A 131 -2.34 10.19 15.12
N GLY A 132 -2.60 11.45 14.82
CA GLY A 132 -3.44 11.84 13.68
C GLY A 132 -2.88 11.33 12.36
N VAL A 133 -1.60 11.58 12.08
CA VAL A 133 -0.95 11.12 10.84
C VAL A 133 -0.95 9.59 10.74
N MET A 134 -0.60 8.89 11.83
CA MET A 134 -0.58 7.42 11.83
C MET A 134 -1.97 6.82 11.58
N SER A 135 -3.04 7.47 12.05
CA SER A 135 -4.41 6.96 11.83
C SER A 135 -4.91 7.15 10.41
N THR A 136 -4.28 7.98 9.58
CA THR A 136 -4.63 8.12 8.16
C THR A 136 -4.07 6.98 7.30
N ALA A 137 -3.06 6.26 7.77
CA ALA A 137 -2.45 5.18 6.98
C ALA A 137 -3.43 4.01 6.79
N THR A 138 -3.94 3.84 5.57
CA THR A 138 -4.82 2.74 5.19
C THR A 138 -4.10 1.72 4.30
N SER A 139 -4.55 0.46 4.36
CA SER A 139 -3.96 -0.60 3.53
C SER A 139 -4.75 -0.82 2.26
N VAL A 140 -4.23 -0.33 1.14
CA VAL A 140 -4.78 -0.60 -0.21
C VAL A 140 -4.80 -2.10 -0.49
N SER A 141 -3.74 -2.83 -0.08
CA SER A 141 -3.61 -4.27 -0.33
C SER A 141 -4.73 -5.10 0.31
N ILE A 142 -5.07 -4.81 1.57
CA ILE A 142 -6.15 -5.51 2.28
C ILE A 142 -7.49 -5.22 1.61
N THR A 143 -7.77 -3.96 1.33
CA THR A 143 -8.99 -3.52 0.66
C THR A 143 -9.15 -4.18 -0.71
N ALA A 144 -8.08 -4.15 -1.53
CA ALA A 144 -8.05 -4.77 -2.83
C ALA A 144 -8.30 -6.29 -2.75
N ARG A 145 -7.67 -6.98 -1.79
CA ARG A 145 -7.86 -8.42 -1.57
C ARG A 145 -9.31 -8.75 -1.20
N ILE A 146 -9.93 -7.99 -0.29
CA ILE A 146 -11.33 -8.19 0.09
C ILE A 146 -12.26 -7.95 -1.09
N LEU A 147 -12.02 -6.91 -1.89
CA LEU A 147 -12.81 -6.62 -3.09
C LEU A 147 -12.67 -7.73 -4.14
N SER A 148 -11.45 -8.26 -4.35
CA SER A 148 -11.19 -9.38 -5.23
C SER A 148 -11.93 -10.65 -4.77
N GLU A 149 -11.83 -11.03 -3.50
CA GLU A 149 -12.56 -12.18 -2.94
C GLU A 149 -14.08 -12.05 -3.08
N ARG A 150 -14.60 -10.82 -3.02
CA ARG A 150 -16.03 -10.52 -3.21
C ARG A 150 -16.42 -10.33 -4.67
N ARG A 151 -15.48 -10.41 -5.63
CA ARG A 151 -15.68 -10.13 -7.07
C ARG A 151 -16.29 -8.75 -7.30
N LYS A 152 -15.81 -7.74 -6.57
CA LYS A 152 -16.29 -6.35 -6.60
C LYS A 152 -15.22 -5.36 -7.05
N LEU A 153 -14.07 -5.82 -7.56
CA LEU A 153 -13.00 -4.93 -8.06
C LEU A 153 -13.50 -3.99 -9.16
N ASP A 154 -14.30 -4.53 -10.11
CA ASP A 154 -14.84 -3.78 -11.24
C ASP A 154 -16.19 -3.09 -10.94
N SER A 155 -16.68 -3.17 -9.68
CA SER A 155 -17.89 -2.43 -9.31
C SER A 155 -17.58 -0.94 -9.16
N GLN A 156 -18.61 -0.10 -9.29
CA GLN A 156 -18.50 1.34 -9.10
C GLN A 156 -17.92 1.66 -7.71
N GLU A 157 -18.38 0.98 -6.68
CA GLU A 157 -17.92 1.11 -5.31
C GLU A 157 -16.46 0.67 -5.16
N GLY A 158 -16.12 -0.50 -5.70
CA GLY A 158 -14.76 -1.04 -5.63
C GLY A 158 -13.73 -0.12 -6.29
N VAL A 159 -14.01 0.34 -7.50
CA VAL A 159 -13.15 1.29 -8.22
C VAL A 159 -13.02 2.62 -7.49
N THR A 160 -14.13 3.13 -6.91
CA THR A 160 -14.11 4.38 -6.12
C THR A 160 -13.27 4.23 -4.86
N ILE A 161 -13.39 3.11 -4.15
CA ILE A 161 -12.62 2.81 -2.94
C ILE A 161 -11.13 2.72 -3.28
N LEU A 162 -10.75 1.99 -4.35
CA LEU A 162 -9.35 1.87 -4.77
C LEU A 162 -8.77 3.22 -5.20
N ALA A 163 -9.53 4.02 -5.95
CA ALA A 163 -9.10 5.36 -6.33
C ALA A 163 -8.90 6.25 -5.09
N GLY A 164 -9.80 6.19 -4.12
CA GLY A 164 -9.69 6.88 -2.83
C GLY A 164 -8.44 6.45 -2.05
N ALA A 165 -8.19 5.16 -1.95
CA ALA A 165 -7.04 4.60 -1.24
C ALA A 165 -5.69 5.01 -1.85
N VAL A 166 -5.59 5.11 -3.19
CA VAL A 166 -4.37 5.61 -3.85
C VAL A 166 -4.14 7.09 -3.56
N ILE A 167 -5.20 7.89 -3.51
CA ILE A 167 -5.11 9.32 -3.13
C ILE A 167 -4.73 9.46 -1.65
N ASP A 168 -5.30 8.63 -0.80
CA ASP A 168 -5.02 8.57 0.63
C ASP A 168 -3.52 8.33 0.91
N ASP A 169 -2.89 7.40 0.22
CA ASP A 169 -1.45 7.14 0.33
C ASP A 169 -0.60 8.38 0.01
N VAL A 170 -0.96 9.12 -1.05
CA VAL A 170 -0.24 10.36 -1.41
C VAL A 170 -0.47 11.45 -0.37
N LEU A 171 -1.69 11.61 0.11
CA LEU A 171 -2.03 12.60 1.16
C LEU A 171 -1.37 12.24 2.49
N GLY A 172 -1.29 10.95 2.84
CA GLY A 172 -0.62 10.46 4.04
C GLY A 172 0.85 10.88 4.10
N ILE A 173 1.59 10.76 2.97
CA ILE A 173 2.98 11.23 2.89
C ILE A 173 3.09 12.75 3.08
N ILE A 174 2.17 13.51 2.50
CA ILE A 174 2.12 14.96 2.65
C ILE A 174 1.87 15.34 4.11
N LEU A 175 0.88 14.71 4.75
CA LEU A 175 0.58 14.93 6.17
C LEU A 175 1.74 14.53 7.07
N LEU A 176 2.43 13.43 6.78
CA LEU A 176 3.64 13.03 7.50
C LEU A 176 4.74 14.10 7.39
N ALA A 177 4.96 14.62 6.19
CA ALA A 177 5.94 15.68 5.96
C ALA A 177 5.56 16.98 6.72
N ILE A 178 4.28 17.32 6.77
CA ILE A 178 3.76 18.46 7.55
C ILE A 178 3.98 18.22 9.05
N GLY A 179 3.57 17.06 9.54
CA GLY A 179 3.72 16.69 10.97
C GLY A 179 5.17 16.71 11.42
N MET A 180 6.07 16.10 10.67
CA MET A 180 7.51 16.11 10.95
C MET A 180 8.10 17.52 10.87
N GLY A 181 7.66 18.33 9.93
CA GLY A 181 8.05 19.74 9.82
C GLY A 181 7.60 20.58 11.01
N MET A 182 6.40 20.34 11.54
CA MET A 182 5.88 21.01 12.73
C MET A 182 6.69 20.62 13.98
N ILE A 183 7.03 19.35 14.14
CA ILE A 183 7.83 18.86 15.26
C ILE A 183 9.23 19.47 15.21
N ALA A 184 9.90 19.42 14.05
CA ALA A 184 11.24 20.00 13.89
C ALA A 184 11.26 21.52 14.12
N ALA A 185 10.21 22.24 13.74
CA ALA A 185 10.08 23.67 13.99
C ALA A 185 9.88 24.00 15.49
N GLY A 186 9.16 23.16 16.22
CA GLY A 186 8.97 23.28 17.67
C GLY A 186 10.28 23.12 18.44
N ASP A 187 11.09 22.14 18.08
CA ASP A 187 12.37 21.84 18.73
C ASP A 187 13.45 22.88 18.42
N ALA A 188 13.44 23.49 17.24
CA ALA A 188 14.45 24.42 16.78
C ALA A 188 14.12 25.91 17.07
N GLY A 189 12.93 26.21 17.63
CA GLY A 189 12.44 27.58 17.77
C GLY A 189 12.26 28.31 16.43
N GLY A 190 12.27 27.58 15.31
CA GLY A 190 12.14 28.07 13.94
C GLY A 190 10.72 27.90 13.40
N GLY A 191 10.34 28.77 12.46
CA GLY A 191 9.03 28.68 11.81
C GLY A 191 8.93 27.50 10.86
N ILE A 192 7.70 27.02 10.63
CA ILE A 192 7.41 25.95 9.65
C ILE A 192 7.84 26.38 8.25
N SER A 193 8.68 25.61 7.60
CA SER A 193 9.10 25.88 6.22
C SER A 193 8.04 25.39 5.21
N TRP A 194 6.99 26.17 5.01
CA TRP A 194 5.93 25.89 4.06
C TRP A 194 6.44 25.65 2.64
N ARG A 195 7.59 26.24 2.30
CA ARG A 195 8.23 26.02 1.00
C ARG A 195 8.77 24.59 0.86
N GLN A 196 9.35 24.01 1.91
CA GLN A 196 9.82 22.62 1.90
C GLN A 196 8.65 21.65 1.83
N ILE A 197 7.60 21.86 2.63
CA ILE A 197 6.38 21.04 2.63
C ILE A 197 5.71 21.10 1.25
N GLY A 198 5.53 22.30 0.70
CA GLY A 198 4.98 22.48 -0.65
C GLY A 198 5.84 21.82 -1.73
N GLY A 199 7.17 21.84 -1.57
CA GLY A 199 8.09 21.12 -2.46
C GLY A 199 7.95 19.61 -2.42
N ILE A 200 7.81 19.02 -1.23
CA ILE A 200 7.58 17.58 -1.04
C ILE A 200 6.22 17.19 -1.66
N ALA A 201 5.16 17.94 -1.34
CA ALA A 201 3.82 17.70 -1.87
C ALA A 201 3.79 17.77 -3.41
N ALA A 202 4.35 18.83 -3.99
CA ALA A 202 4.40 19.03 -5.43
C ALA A 202 5.23 17.92 -6.12
N ARG A 203 6.34 17.50 -5.54
CA ARG A 203 7.19 16.43 -6.07
C ARG A 203 6.46 15.08 -6.02
N SER A 204 5.86 14.72 -4.88
CA SER A 204 5.14 13.45 -4.71
C SER A 204 3.93 13.37 -5.65
N PHE A 205 3.11 14.41 -5.68
CA PHE A 205 1.93 14.48 -6.54
C PHE A 205 2.30 14.53 -8.02
N GLY A 206 3.29 15.34 -8.38
CA GLY A 206 3.80 15.46 -9.74
C GLY A 206 4.41 14.15 -10.26
N PHE A 207 5.18 13.44 -9.41
CA PHE A 207 5.74 12.14 -9.76
C PHE A 207 4.65 11.06 -9.92
N TRP A 208 3.67 11.01 -9.00
CA TRP A 208 2.55 10.09 -9.10
C TRP A 208 1.73 10.32 -10.37
N LEU A 209 1.33 11.57 -10.63
CA LEU A 209 0.53 11.91 -11.81
C LEU A 209 1.31 11.71 -13.11
N GLY A 210 2.56 12.19 -13.15
CA GLY A 210 3.46 12.04 -14.29
C GLY A 210 3.80 10.58 -14.57
N GLY A 211 4.15 9.81 -13.54
CA GLY A 211 4.43 8.38 -13.63
C GLY A 211 3.23 7.59 -14.13
N THR A 212 2.04 7.87 -13.61
CA THR A 212 0.78 7.25 -14.07
C THR A 212 0.50 7.60 -15.53
N MET A 213 0.66 8.87 -15.92
CA MET A 213 0.47 9.31 -17.29
C MET A 213 1.45 8.63 -18.26
N VAL A 214 2.73 8.58 -17.90
CA VAL A 214 3.76 7.89 -18.69
C VAL A 214 3.46 6.39 -18.81
N ALA A 215 3.10 5.72 -17.72
CA ALA A 215 2.74 4.30 -17.72
C ALA A 215 1.56 4.02 -18.66
N VAL A 216 0.47 4.80 -18.56
CA VAL A 216 -0.72 4.64 -19.40
C VAL A 216 -0.44 4.94 -20.87
N LEU A 217 0.28 6.03 -21.18
CA LEU A 217 0.60 6.40 -22.57
C LEU A 217 1.58 5.42 -23.23
N SER A 218 2.52 4.87 -22.45
CA SER A 218 3.53 3.94 -22.93
C SER A 218 3.02 2.50 -23.01
N SER A 219 1.98 2.15 -22.26
CA SER A 219 1.49 0.76 -22.09
C SER A 219 1.26 0.03 -23.41
N ARG A 220 0.64 0.67 -24.42
CA ARG A 220 0.38 0.07 -25.73
C ARG A 220 1.66 -0.21 -26.53
N LYS A 221 2.69 0.67 -26.40
CA LYS A 221 3.97 0.47 -27.09
C LYS A 221 4.77 -0.64 -26.41
N VAL A 222 4.82 -0.60 -25.08
CA VAL A 222 5.49 -1.60 -24.26
C VAL A 222 4.84 -2.98 -24.44
N ALA A 223 3.52 -3.08 -24.39
CA ALA A 223 2.79 -4.33 -24.64
C ALA A 223 3.11 -4.94 -26.01
N ARG A 224 3.15 -4.12 -27.06
CA ARG A 224 3.53 -4.59 -28.40
C ARG A 224 4.99 -5.07 -28.49
N LEU A 225 5.89 -4.40 -27.77
CA LEU A 225 7.30 -4.80 -27.71
C LEU A 225 7.44 -6.14 -26.98
N LEU A 226 6.83 -6.26 -25.80
CA LEU A 226 6.90 -7.47 -24.98
C LEU A 226 6.30 -8.70 -25.69
N LYS A 227 5.20 -8.53 -26.42
CA LYS A 227 4.60 -9.60 -27.25
C LYS A 227 5.54 -10.15 -28.34
N ARG A 228 6.50 -9.36 -28.80
CA ARG A 228 7.50 -9.82 -29.77
C ARG A 228 8.60 -10.66 -29.13
N CYS A 229 8.72 -10.59 -27.79
CA CYS A 229 9.85 -11.19 -27.06
C CYS A 229 9.60 -12.63 -26.62
N GLY A 230 8.34 -13.18 -26.75
CA GLY A 230 8.14 -14.57 -26.35
C GLY A 230 6.69 -15.02 -26.18
N SER A 231 6.54 -16.20 -25.56
CA SER A 231 5.28 -16.85 -25.23
C SER A 231 4.52 -16.13 -24.10
N HIS A 232 3.27 -16.51 -23.83
CA HIS A 232 2.43 -15.92 -22.78
C HIS A 232 3.10 -15.86 -21.41
N GLY A 233 3.81 -16.93 -21.01
CA GLY A 233 4.52 -16.97 -19.71
C GLY A 233 5.71 -16.02 -19.66
N GLU A 234 6.47 -15.88 -20.73
CA GLU A 234 7.61 -14.96 -20.81
C GLU A 234 7.15 -13.50 -20.73
N VAL A 235 6.03 -13.19 -21.38
CA VAL A 235 5.42 -11.86 -21.35
C VAL A 235 4.95 -11.52 -19.93
N ALA A 236 4.35 -12.45 -19.21
CA ALA A 236 3.94 -12.24 -17.81
C ALA A 236 5.13 -11.93 -16.90
N VAL A 237 6.23 -12.70 -17.03
CA VAL A 237 7.48 -12.47 -16.26
C VAL A 237 8.09 -11.11 -16.59
N LEU A 238 8.15 -10.73 -17.87
CA LEU A 238 8.69 -9.42 -18.28
C LEU A 238 7.84 -8.25 -17.75
N THR A 239 6.52 -8.41 -17.75
CA THR A 239 5.60 -7.39 -17.24
C THR A 239 5.72 -7.25 -15.71
N LEU A 240 5.87 -8.37 -15.00
CA LEU A 240 6.14 -8.37 -13.57
C LEU A 240 7.49 -7.71 -13.27
N GLY A 241 8.54 -8.03 -14.05
CA GLY A 241 9.84 -7.37 -13.94
C GLY A 241 9.73 -5.85 -14.11
N LEU A 242 8.92 -5.40 -15.07
CA LEU A 242 8.64 -3.97 -15.26
C LEU A 242 7.90 -3.37 -14.05
N ALA A 243 6.94 -4.07 -13.46
CA ALA A 243 6.23 -3.61 -12.27
C ALA A 243 7.18 -3.44 -11.06
N LEU A 244 8.15 -4.35 -10.90
CA LEU A 244 9.19 -4.23 -9.88
C LEU A 244 10.08 -3.00 -10.11
N VAL A 245 10.51 -2.76 -11.35
CA VAL A 245 11.32 -1.57 -11.69
C VAL A 245 10.56 -0.27 -11.45
N VAL A 246 9.31 -0.20 -11.91
CA VAL A 246 8.47 0.99 -11.70
C VAL A 246 8.18 1.20 -10.21
N GLY A 247 7.90 0.12 -9.47
CA GLY A 247 7.76 0.18 -8.01
C GLY A 247 9.00 0.78 -7.33
N GLY A 248 10.20 0.32 -7.69
CA GLY A 248 11.45 0.88 -7.19
C GLY A 248 11.67 2.35 -7.56
N CYS A 249 11.22 2.79 -8.74
CA CYS A 249 11.27 4.21 -9.11
C CYS A 249 10.33 5.06 -8.22
N PHE A 250 9.14 4.53 -7.88
CA PHE A 250 8.21 5.21 -6.97
C PHE A 250 8.79 5.32 -5.57
N GLU A 251 9.46 4.29 -5.07
CA GLU A 251 10.15 4.33 -3.76
C GLU A 251 11.23 5.43 -3.72
N GLN A 252 12.04 5.56 -4.77
CA GLN A 252 13.04 6.63 -4.84
C GLN A 252 12.40 8.04 -4.82
N ALA A 253 11.14 8.16 -5.24
CA ALA A 253 10.37 9.39 -5.15
C ALA A 253 9.66 9.55 -3.79
N HIS A 254 9.96 8.69 -2.80
CA HIS A 254 9.32 8.62 -1.49
C HIS A 254 7.83 8.25 -1.53
N LEU A 255 7.40 7.57 -2.58
CA LEU A 255 6.06 6.98 -2.68
C LEU A 255 6.14 5.47 -2.40
N ALA A 256 5.05 4.87 -1.94
CA ALA A 256 5.02 3.44 -1.71
C ALA A 256 5.23 2.65 -3.03
N MET A 257 6.15 1.67 -3.03
CA MET A 257 6.44 0.81 -4.20
C MET A 257 5.20 0.17 -4.79
N ILE A 258 4.24 -0.19 -3.93
CA ILE A 258 2.98 -0.83 -4.31
C ILE A 258 2.12 0.05 -5.22
N ILE A 259 2.19 1.38 -5.10
CA ILE A 259 1.48 2.32 -5.99
C ILE A 259 2.03 2.19 -7.42
N GLY A 260 3.36 2.13 -7.58
CA GLY A 260 4.00 1.95 -8.88
C GLY A 260 3.61 0.62 -9.53
N ALA A 261 3.53 -0.45 -8.74
CA ALA A 261 3.07 -1.76 -9.20
C ALA A 261 1.59 -1.73 -9.64
N TYR A 262 0.71 -1.15 -8.84
CA TYR A 262 -0.71 -0.97 -9.17
C TYR A 262 -0.90 -0.16 -10.45
N VAL A 263 -0.21 0.99 -10.57
CA VAL A 263 -0.25 1.85 -11.77
C VAL A 263 0.23 1.08 -13.02
N THR A 264 1.26 0.26 -12.87
CA THR A 264 1.76 -0.58 -13.97
C THR A 264 0.69 -1.61 -14.38
N GLY A 265 0.10 -2.34 -13.44
CA GLY A 265 -1.00 -3.26 -13.69
C GLY A 265 -2.18 -2.58 -14.39
N LEU A 266 -2.64 -1.45 -13.86
CA LEU A 266 -3.73 -0.64 -14.41
C LEU A 266 -3.44 -0.14 -15.83
N ALA A 267 -2.18 0.22 -16.12
CA ALA A 267 -1.78 0.64 -17.47
C ALA A 267 -1.88 -0.51 -18.49
N PHE A 268 -1.65 -1.75 -18.06
CA PHE A 268 -1.75 -2.94 -18.89
C PHE A 268 -3.16 -3.55 -18.93
N SER A 269 -4.07 -3.21 -18.03
CA SER A 269 -5.44 -3.75 -17.98
C SER A 269 -6.21 -3.60 -19.29
N ARG A 270 -5.92 -2.57 -20.07
CA ARG A 270 -6.51 -2.32 -21.40
C ARG A 270 -5.79 -2.97 -22.58
N THR A 271 -4.71 -3.65 -22.31
CA THR A 271 -3.97 -4.37 -23.35
C THR A 271 -4.42 -5.82 -23.35
N GLU A 272 -4.20 -6.53 -24.47
CA GLU A 272 -4.44 -7.99 -24.53
C GLU A 272 -3.60 -8.76 -23.48
N MET A 273 -2.62 -8.10 -22.89
CA MET A 273 -1.82 -8.65 -21.79
C MET A 273 -2.61 -8.73 -20.48
N GLY A 274 -3.56 -7.83 -20.22
CA GLY A 274 -4.44 -7.91 -19.06
C GLY A 274 -5.22 -9.24 -19.03
N LEU A 275 -5.69 -9.73 -20.19
CA LEU A 275 -6.34 -11.03 -20.34
C LEU A 275 -5.39 -12.24 -20.22
N MET A 276 -4.08 -12.03 -20.34
CA MET A 276 -3.07 -13.09 -20.24
C MET A 276 -2.49 -13.24 -18.83
N ILE A 277 -2.67 -12.23 -18.00
CA ILE A 277 -2.18 -12.17 -16.62
C ILE A 277 -3.24 -12.67 -15.63
N GLN A 278 -4.51 -12.62 -16.00
CA GLN A 278 -5.66 -13.21 -15.29
C GLN A 278 -5.74 -14.73 -15.51
#